data_fa1797240186c9b2ae08f98c3aa6924a
#
_entry.id   fa1797240186c9b2ae08f98c3aa6924a
#
_cell.length_a   1.000
_cell.length_b   1.000
_cell.length_c   1.000
_cell.angle_alpha   90.00
_cell.angle_beta   90.00
_cell.angle_gamma   90.00
#
_symmetry.space_group_name_H-M   'P 1'
#
loop_
_entity.id
_entity.type
_entity.pdbx_description
1 polymer ?
#
loop_
_entity_poly.entity_id
_entity_poly.type
_entity_poly.pdbx_seq_one_letter_code
_entity_poly.pdbx_strand_id
1 'polypeptide(L)'
;MKIVKRFLAIVSLLLIVFAAGCSTSKSSTTKNSSSAMATAKARSLDAIKKSGTIKIGVFSDKKPFGYVDDKGKYQGYDVYFANRLAKDLGVKVKYVSVDPASRVEYLTSAKVDIILANFTVTDERAKQVDFALPYMKVALGVVSPSNQLISDVDALEGKTLIVGKGTTAETYFEKHYPKVNLLKFDQYSEAYQALLDGRGDALSTDNTEVLAWALENKGYEVGITSLGDTDTIAPAVQKGNTELLDWINDEIKSLGDENFFHEDYDKTLAPVYGDAAKADDLVVESGEVD
;
A
#
# COMPACT_ATOMS: atom_id res chain seq x y z
N MET A 1 -61.54 4.90 -12.74
CA MET A 1 -62.05 4.87 -14.14
C MET A 1 -60.93 4.22 -14.93
N LYS A 2 -61.00 2.91 -15.12
CA LYS A 2 -61.08 2.13 -16.39
C LYS A 2 -59.88 2.42 -17.32
N ILE A 3 -59.02 1.47 -17.77
CA ILE A 3 -59.33 0.23 -18.48
C ILE A 3 -58.11 -0.71 -18.42
N VAL A 4 -58.40 -1.96 -18.11
CA VAL A 4 -57.66 -3.22 -18.29
C VAL A 4 -57.69 -3.63 -19.76
N LYS A 5 -56.61 -4.23 -20.32
CA LYS A 5 -56.65 -5.28 -21.36
C LYS A 5 -55.31 -6.01 -21.42
N ARG A 6 -55.27 -7.17 -20.98
CA ARG A 6 -55.04 -8.55 -21.37
C ARG A 6 -54.76 -8.77 -22.87
N PHE A 7 -53.68 -9.48 -23.19
CA PHE A 7 -53.65 -10.48 -24.26
C PHE A 7 -52.64 -11.61 -23.96
N LEU A 8 -53.10 -12.73 -24.12
CA LEU A 8 -52.85 -14.11 -23.88
C LEU A 8 -51.96 -14.75 -24.97
N ALA A 9 -51.06 -15.62 -24.53
CA ALA A 9 -50.56 -16.90 -25.08
C ALA A 9 -50.56 -17.18 -26.60
N ILE A 10 -49.44 -17.74 -27.07
CA ILE A 10 -49.42 -18.87 -27.99
C ILE A 10 -48.24 -19.80 -27.63
N VAL A 11 -48.61 -21.04 -27.30
CA VAL A 11 -47.80 -22.24 -27.17
C VAL A 11 -47.60 -22.82 -28.55
N SER A 12 -46.39 -23.21 -28.93
CA SER A 12 -46.17 -24.16 -30.02
C SER A 12 -45.12 -25.17 -29.66
N LEU A 13 -45.62 -26.35 -29.44
CA LEU A 13 -44.97 -27.63 -29.22
C LEU A 13 -44.48 -28.17 -30.57
N LEU A 14 -43.19 -28.55 -30.69
CA LEU A 14 -42.73 -29.45 -31.76
C LEU A 14 -41.73 -30.46 -31.18
N LEU A 15 -42.26 -31.67 -31.04
CA LEU A 15 -41.49 -32.93 -30.89
C LEU A 15 -41.02 -33.39 -32.27
N ILE A 16 -39.76 -33.85 -32.40
CA ILE A 16 -39.36 -34.89 -33.35
C ILE A 16 -37.98 -35.45 -32.97
N VAL A 17 -38.00 -36.69 -32.50
CA VAL A 17 -37.36 -37.97 -32.92
C VAL A 17 -35.88 -38.21 -32.62
N PHE A 18 -35.70 -39.29 -31.89
CA PHE A 18 -34.49 -40.08 -31.60
C PHE A 18 -33.74 -40.53 -32.85
N ALA A 19 -32.44 -40.45 -32.82
CA ALA A 19 -31.58 -41.40 -33.51
C ALA A 19 -30.42 -41.79 -32.59
N ALA A 20 -30.38 -43.05 -32.20
CA ALA A 20 -29.33 -43.71 -31.50
C ALA A 20 -28.09 -43.84 -32.38
N GLY A 21 -26.93 -43.38 -31.90
CA GLY A 21 -25.62 -43.63 -32.47
C GLY A 21 -24.63 -43.96 -31.36
N CYS A 22 -24.39 -45.24 -31.15
CA CYS A 22 -23.25 -45.74 -30.36
C CYS A 22 -21.94 -45.42 -31.06
N SER A 23 -21.03 -44.73 -30.39
CA SER A 23 -19.59 -44.87 -30.67
C SER A 23 -18.72 -44.52 -29.44
N THR A 24 -18.06 -45.51 -28.96
CA THR A 24 -16.74 -45.62 -28.32
C THR A 24 -16.27 -44.46 -27.44
N SER A 25 -16.24 -44.73 -26.16
CA SER A 25 -15.48 -44.03 -25.13
C SER A 25 -14.03 -43.83 -25.50
N LYS A 26 -13.65 -42.56 -25.75
CA LYS A 26 -12.29 -42.10 -25.53
C LYS A 26 -12.28 -41.27 -24.25
N SER A 27 -11.58 -41.82 -23.23
CA SER A 27 -11.22 -41.15 -22.00
C SER A 27 -10.48 -39.86 -22.35
N SER A 28 -11.15 -38.73 -22.27
CA SER A 28 -10.51 -37.42 -22.30
C SER A 28 -10.06 -37.10 -20.88
N THR A 29 -8.78 -37.31 -20.62
CA THR A 29 -8.08 -36.79 -19.47
C THR A 29 -8.27 -35.27 -19.46
N THR A 30 -9.12 -34.81 -18.55
CA THR A 30 -9.27 -33.37 -18.26
C THR A 30 -7.94 -32.90 -17.65
N LYS A 31 -7.09 -32.31 -18.48
CA LYS A 31 -5.96 -31.53 -17.98
C LYS A 31 -6.56 -30.38 -17.19
N ASN A 32 -6.43 -30.45 -15.86
CA ASN A 32 -6.56 -29.28 -15.00
C ASN A 32 -5.52 -28.26 -15.48
N SER A 33 -5.91 -27.35 -16.32
CA SER A 33 -5.18 -26.13 -16.57
C SER A 33 -5.35 -25.26 -15.32
N SER A 34 -4.45 -25.40 -14.36
CA SER A 34 -4.16 -24.28 -13.47
C SER A 34 -3.65 -23.17 -14.38
N SER A 35 -4.52 -22.24 -14.73
CA SER A 35 -4.11 -20.99 -15.36
C SER A 35 -3.28 -20.24 -14.32
N ALA A 36 -1.96 -20.45 -14.34
CA ALA A 36 -1.04 -19.48 -13.78
C ALA A 36 -1.43 -18.15 -14.44
N MET A 37 -1.91 -17.18 -13.67
CA MET A 37 -2.14 -15.83 -14.16
C MET A 37 -0.82 -15.39 -14.76
N ALA A 38 -0.78 -15.23 -16.07
CA ALA A 38 0.41 -14.73 -16.76
C ALA A 38 0.69 -13.35 -16.17
N THR A 39 1.80 -13.21 -15.46
CA THR A 39 2.26 -11.93 -14.93
C THR A 39 2.37 -10.97 -16.11
N ALA A 40 1.64 -9.86 -16.06
CA ALA A 40 1.74 -8.85 -17.11
C ALA A 40 3.17 -8.29 -17.11
N LYS A 41 3.78 -8.15 -18.29
CA LYS A 41 5.15 -7.68 -18.38
C LYS A 41 5.24 -6.20 -18.00
N ALA A 42 6.14 -5.87 -17.08
CA ALA A 42 6.48 -4.49 -16.76
C ALA A 42 6.94 -3.69 -18.00
N ARG A 43 6.67 -2.40 -17.98
CA ARG A 43 7.23 -1.51 -19.01
C ARG A 43 8.73 -1.32 -18.77
N SER A 44 9.52 -1.38 -19.85
CA SER A 44 10.95 -1.03 -19.79
C SER A 44 11.12 0.48 -19.54
N LEU A 45 12.29 0.88 -19.07
CA LEU A 45 12.64 2.29 -18.89
C LEU A 45 12.46 3.10 -20.19
N ASP A 46 12.88 2.56 -21.33
CA ASP A 46 12.70 3.16 -22.65
C ASP A 46 11.22 3.32 -23.03
N ALA A 47 10.39 2.31 -22.73
CA ALA A 47 8.96 2.39 -23.00
C ALA A 47 8.28 3.47 -22.14
N ILE A 48 8.72 3.65 -20.88
CA ILE A 48 8.25 4.72 -19.99
C ILE A 48 8.62 6.08 -20.57
N LYS A 49 9.92 6.30 -20.91
CA LYS A 49 10.42 7.54 -21.52
C LYS A 49 9.68 7.86 -22.82
N LYS A 50 9.52 6.89 -23.70
CA LYS A 50 8.83 7.06 -24.99
C LYS A 50 7.34 7.38 -24.83
N SER A 51 6.68 6.86 -23.78
CA SER A 51 5.27 7.16 -23.51
C SER A 51 5.06 8.56 -22.93
N GLY A 52 6.12 9.22 -22.46
CA GLY A 52 6.07 10.52 -21.77
C GLY A 52 5.37 10.47 -20.40
N THR A 53 5.13 9.26 -19.85
CA THR A 53 4.43 9.10 -18.56
C THR A 53 4.96 7.93 -17.77
N ILE A 54 5.09 8.12 -16.44
CA ILE A 54 5.36 7.05 -15.47
C ILE A 54 4.15 6.88 -14.56
N LYS A 55 3.75 5.63 -14.28
CA LYS A 55 2.66 5.30 -13.37
C LYS A 55 3.24 4.97 -12.01
N ILE A 56 2.90 5.75 -11.00
CA ILE A 56 3.40 5.56 -9.64
C ILE A 56 2.23 5.30 -8.70
N GLY A 57 2.26 4.16 -8.01
CA GLY A 57 1.32 3.80 -6.96
C GLY A 57 1.68 4.55 -5.68
N VAL A 58 0.76 5.35 -5.17
CA VAL A 58 0.89 6.12 -3.93
C VAL A 58 -0.37 5.96 -3.10
N PHE A 59 -0.29 6.18 -1.79
CA PHE A 59 -1.50 6.32 -0.97
C PHE A 59 -2.26 7.60 -1.32
N SER A 60 -3.57 7.60 -1.05
CA SER A 60 -4.43 8.77 -1.21
C SER A 60 -5.07 9.23 0.09
N ASP A 61 -4.83 8.51 1.20
CA ASP A 61 -5.45 8.69 2.51
C ASP A 61 -4.49 8.48 3.71
N LYS A 62 -3.18 8.41 3.44
CA LYS A 62 -2.13 8.24 4.46
C LYS A 62 -1.30 9.51 4.63
N LYS A 63 -1.84 10.52 5.30
CA LYS A 63 -1.14 11.76 5.63
C LYS A 63 -0.09 11.52 6.74
N PRO A 64 1.14 12.11 6.63
CA PRO A 64 1.63 13.05 5.63
C PRO A 64 2.40 12.41 4.45
N PHE A 65 2.37 11.08 4.26
CA PHE A 65 3.18 10.37 3.26
C PHE A 65 2.58 10.43 1.85
N GLY A 66 1.29 10.02 1.71
CA GLY A 66 0.56 10.09 0.45
C GLY A 66 -0.92 10.33 0.73
N TYR A 67 -1.43 11.47 0.30
CA TYR A 67 -2.84 11.83 0.48
C TYR A 67 -3.31 12.77 -0.63
N VAL A 68 -4.62 12.90 -0.75
CA VAL A 68 -5.26 13.84 -1.68
C VAL A 68 -5.79 15.01 -0.88
N ASP A 69 -5.39 16.23 -1.25
CA ASP A 69 -5.84 17.46 -0.61
C ASP A 69 -7.27 17.85 -1.04
N ASP A 70 -7.84 18.88 -0.40
CA ASP A 70 -9.19 19.38 -0.68
C ASP A 70 -9.38 19.88 -2.13
N LYS A 71 -8.29 20.07 -2.88
CA LYS A 71 -8.28 20.47 -4.29
C LYS A 71 -8.14 19.28 -5.24
N GLY A 72 -8.14 18.05 -4.69
CA GLY A 72 -7.98 16.83 -5.46
C GLY A 72 -6.55 16.56 -5.93
N LYS A 73 -5.53 17.17 -5.30
CA LYS A 73 -4.12 16.98 -5.66
C LYS A 73 -3.44 16.04 -4.70
N TYR A 74 -2.63 15.14 -5.24
CA TYR A 74 -1.75 14.31 -4.45
C TYR A 74 -0.67 15.14 -3.77
N GLN A 75 -0.42 14.86 -2.49
CA GLN A 75 0.52 15.55 -1.60
C GLN A 75 1.22 14.54 -0.70
N GLY A 76 2.34 14.94 -0.07
CA GLY A 76 3.05 14.18 0.93
C GLY A 76 4.44 13.74 0.50
N TYR A 77 5.17 13.12 1.42
CA TYR A 77 6.57 12.74 1.29
C TYR A 77 6.82 11.83 0.08
N ASP A 78 6.08 10.72 -0.05
CA ASP A 78 6.19 9.82 -1.20
C ASP A 78 5.83 10.50 -2.52
N VAL A 79 4.88 11.45 -2.48
CA VAL A 79 4.44 12.21 -3.66
C VAL A 79 5.47 13.24 -4.09
N TYR A 80 6.16 13.86 -3.13
CA TYR A 80 7.25 14.80 -3.42
C TYR A 80 8.40 14.07 -4.13
N PHE A 81 8.80 12.92 -3.60
CA PHE A 81 9.80 12.06 -4.24
C PHE A 81 9.33 11.55 -5.62
N ALA A 82 8.09 11.11 -5.78
CA ALA A 82 7.53 10.68 -7.07
C ALA A 82 7.61 11.78 -8.14
N ASN A 83 7.32 13.03 -7.77
CA ASN A 83 7.44 14.18 -8.67
C ASN A 83 8.89 14.41 -9.10
N ARG A 84 9.84 14.23 -8.18
CA ARG A 84 11.28 14.37 -8.49
C ARG A 84 11.73 13.29 -9.48
N LEU A 85 11.42 12.03 -9.23
CA LEU A 85 11.73 10.92 -10.15
C LEU A 85 11.18 11.18 -11.56
N ALA A 86 9.93 11.61 -11.66
CA ALA A 86 9.33 11.87 -12.97
C ALA A 86 9.98 13.06 -13.70
N LYS A 87 10.33 14.11 -12.95
CA LYS A 87 11.04 15.30 -13.49
C LYS A 87 12.39 14.90 -14.06
N ASP A 88 13.17 14.14 -13.31
CA ASP A 88 14.53 13.77 -13.71
C ASP A 88 14.54 12.72 -14.82
N LEU A 89 13.50 11.85 -14.87
CA LEU A 89 13.26 10.97 -16.01
C LEU A 89 12.75 11.70 -17.28
N GLY A 90 12.30 12.97 -17.14
CA GLY A 90 11.75 13.77 -18.25
C GLY A 90 10.34 13.37 -18.68
N VAL A 91 9.52 12.83 -17.75
CA VAL A 91 8.15 12.36 -18.00
C VAL A 91 7.15 12.97 -17.03
N LYS A 92 5.85 12.76 -17.28
CA LYS A 92 4.79 13.16 -16.34
C LYS A 92 4.41 12.00 -15.41
N VAL A 93 4.14 12.30 -14.14
CA VAL A 93 3.55 11.31 -13.23
C VAL A 93 2.09 11.07 -13.56
N LYS A 94 1.71 9.80 -13.58
CA LYS A 94 0.33 9.35 -13.47
C LYS A 94 0.19 8.62 -12.14
N TYR A 95 -0.38 9.28 -11.13
CA TYR A 95 -0.67 8.66 -9.85
C TYR A 95 -1.75 7.59 -9.96
N VAL A 96 -1.55 6.50 -9.23
CA VAL A 96 -2.52 5.43 -9.04
C VAL A 96 -2.69 5.24 -7.54
N SER A 97 -3.90 5.46 -7.03
CA SER A 97 -4.18 5.20 -5.62
C SER A 97 -4.07 3.71 -5.32
N VAL A 98 -3.39 3.39 -4.24
CA VAL A 98 -3.24 2.02 -3.73
C VAL A 98 -3.68 1.95 -2.27
N ASP A 99 -4.10 0.76 -1.84
CA ASP A 99 -4.20 0.36 -0.44
C ASP A 99 -3.00 -0.53 -0.07
N PRO A 100 -2.73 -0.78 1.22
CA PRO A 100 -1.54 -1.52 1.63
C PRO A 100 -1.48 -2.94 1.06
N ALA A 101 -2.64 -3.63 0.93
CA ALA A 101 -2.71 -5.00 0.46
C ALA A 101 -2.47 -5.13 -1.06
N SER A 102 -2.84 -4.11 -1.83
CA SER A 102 -2.77 -4.13 -3.30
C SER A 102 -1.39 -3.79 -3.89
N ARG A 103 -0.45 -3.28 -3.09
CA ARG A 103 0.86 -2.79 -3.57
C ARG A 103 1.62 -3.82 -4.42
N VAL A 104 1.75 -5.06 -3.92
CA VAL A 104 2.42 -6.15 -4.64
C VAL A 104 1.66 -6.51 -5.92
N GLU A 105 0.32 -6.67 -5.84
CA GLU A 105 -0.50 -7.02 -7.00
C GLU A 105 -0.39 -5.96 -8.11
N TYR A 106 -0.35 -4.68 -7.76
CA TYR A 106 -0.29 -3.60 -8.76
C TYR A 106 1.04 -3.60 -9.53
N LEU A 107 2.15 -4.01 -8.89
CA LEU A 107 3.42 -4.23 -9.57
C LEU A 107 3.38 -5.50 -10.45
N THR A 108 2.95 -6.63 -9.88
CA THR A 108 2.95 -7.92 -10.60
C THR A 108 1.98 -7.95 -11.78
N SER A 109 0.90 -7.17 -11.73
CA SER A 109 -0.05 -6.97 -12.82
C SER A 109 0.29 -5.82 -13.78
N ALA A 110 1.44 -5.14 -13.58
CA ALA A 110 1.87 -3.97 -14.36
C ALA A 110 0.82 -2.82 -14.41
N LYS A 111 -0.02 -2.70 -13.40
CA LYS A 111 -0.92 -1.54 -13.22
C LYS A 111 -0.11 -0.28 -12.96
N VAL A 112 1.00 -0.41 -12.24
CA VAL A 112 1.97 0.66 -11.95
C VAL A 112 3.38 0.23 -12.36
N ASP A 113 4.27 1.20 -12.54
CA ASP A 113 5.69 0.96 -12.81
C ASP A 113 6.49 0.94 -11.51
N ILE A 114 6.13 1.80 -10.56
CA ILE A 114 6.77 1.96 -9.25
C ILE A 114 5.69 2.00 -8.19
N ILE A 115 5.96 1.41 -7.02
CA ILE A 115 5.27 1.70 -5.77
C ILE A 115 6.13 2.64 -4.93
N LEU A 116 5.56 3.81 -4.61
CA LEU A 116 6.02 4.78 -3.62
C LEU A 116 4.84 5.03 -2.67
N ALA A 117 4.63 4.11 -1.74
CA ALA A 117 3.50 4.10 -0.85
C ALA A 117 3.93 3.56 0.53
N ASN A 118 4.91 4.25 1.14
CA ASN A 118 5.44 3.90 2.45
C ASN A 118 5.69 2.39 2.57
N PHE A 119 6.44 1.83 1.60
CA PHE A 119 6.50 0.39 1.38
C PHE A 119 7.71 -0.22 2.09
N THR A 120 7.46 -0.71 3.31
CA THR A 120 8.46 -1.37 4.15
C THR A 120 9.08 -2.56 3.43
N VAL A 121 10.40 -2.61 3.40
CA VAL A 121 11.18 -3.74 2.90
C VAL A 121 11.02 -4.91 3.86
N THR A 122 10.57 -6.06 3.35
CA THR A 122 10.51 -7.31 4.09
C THR A 122 10.92 -8.46 3.18
N ASP A 123 11.48 -9.54 3.76
CA ASP A 123 11.87 -10.74 3.01
C ASP A 123 10.70 -11.34 2.23
N GLU A 124 9.49 -11.28 2.78
CA GLU A 124 8.30 -11.83 2.14
C GLU A 124 7.91 -11.04 0.88
N ARG A 125 7.96 -9.71 0.98
CA ARG A 125 7.69 -8.82 -0.16
C ARG A 125 8.80 -8.91 -1.21
N ALA A 126 10.08 -8.99 -0.78
CA ALA A 126 11.24 -9.11 -1.67
C ALA A 126 11.27 -10.40 -2.50
N LYS A 127 10.52 -11.44 -2.11
CA LYS A 127 10.31 -12.61 -2.97
C LYS A 127 9.45 -12.30 -4.20
N GLN A 128 8.60 -11.28 -4.14
CA GLN A 128 7.58 -10.97 -5.15
C GLN A 128 7.87 -9.72 -5.97
N VAL A 129 8.61 -8.76 -5.41
CA VAL A 129 8.99 -7.49 -6.04
C VAL A 129 10.48 -7.23 -5.85
N ASP A 130 11.05 -6.28 -6.58
CA ASP A 130 12.40 -5.80 -6.33
C ASP A 130 12.34 -4.42 -5.70
N PHE A 131 12.99 -4.26 -4.55
CA PHE A 131 13.12 -3.00 -3.84
C PHE A 131 14.37 -2.26 -4.30
N ALA A 132 14.24 -0.96 -4.48
CA ALA A 132 15.34 -0.04 -4.67
C ALA A 132 16.03 0.27 -3.31
N LEU A 133 17.01 1.15 -3.32
CA LEU A 133 17.65 1.68 -2.12
C LEU A 133 16.60 2.39 -1.23
N PRO A 134 16.72 2.28 0.10
CA PRO A 134 15.78 2.90 1.02
C PRO A 134 15.95 4.42 1.09
N TYR A 135 14.87 5.11 1.47
CA TYR A 135 14.86 6.56 1.68
C TYR A 135 14.36 6.97 3.06
N MET A 136 13.91 6.01 3.89
CA MET A 136 13.38 6.28 5.23
C MET A 136 13.55 5.08 6.15
N LYS A 137 13.75 5.34 7.46
CA LYS A 137 13.70 4.34 8.54
C LYS A 137 12.31 4.37 9.21
N VAL A 138 11.87 3.22 9.70
CA VAL A 138 10.56 3.06 10.34
C VAL A 138 10.57 1.92 11.36
N ALA A 139 9.75 2.01 12.37
CA ALA A 139 9.38 0.90 13.25
C ALA A 139 7.85 0.87 13.41
N LEU A 140 7.29 -0.13 14.07
CA LEU A 140 5.87 -0.09 14.40
C LEU A 140 5.62 0.81 15.61
N GLY A 141 4.46 1.49 15.60
CA GLY A 141 3.98 2.27 16.73
C GLY A 141 2.53 1.90 17.09
N VAL A 142 2.11 2.29 18.30
CA VAL A 142 0.73 2.10 18.76
C VAL A 142 0.21 3.41 19.33
N VAL A 143 -0.91 3.87 18.80
CA VAL A 143 -1.67 5.03 19.30
C VAL A 143 -2.95 4.55 19.96
N SER A 144 -3.32 5.18 21.09
CA SER A 144 -4.53 4.88 21.84
C SER A 144 -5.11 6.14 22.50
N PRO A 145 -6.38 6.14 22.98
CA PRO A 145 -6.90 7.26 23.74
C PRO A 145 -6.03 7.58 24.97
N SER A 146 -5.70 8.86 25.21
CA SER A 146 -4.81 9.31 26.28
C SER A 146 -5.32 8.91 27.69
N ASN A 147 -6.63 8.79 27.87
CA ASN A 147 -7.25 8.34 29.12
C ASN A 147 -7.22 6.82 29.31
N GLN A 148 -6.77 6.08 28.30
CA GLN A 148 -6.59 4.62 28.29
C GLN A 148 -5.27 4.28 27.56
N LEU A 149 -4.22 5.05 27.84
CA LEU A 149 -2.95 4.94 27.16
C LEU A 149 -2.36 3.52 27.29
N ILE A 150 -2.03 2.94 26.14
CA ILE A 150 -1.38 1.64 26.03
C ILE A 150 0.10 1.87 25.74
N SER A 151 0.93 1.74 26.78
CA SER A 151 2.39 1.95 26.73
C SER A 151 3.20 0.66 26.80
N ASP A 152 2.52 -0.48 26.93
CA ASP A 152 3.11 -1.81 26.94
C ASP A 152 2.31 -2.70 25.99
N VAL A 153 3.02 -3.42 25.11
CA VAL A 153 2.40 -4.28 24.12
C VAL A 153 1.63 -5.44 24.73
N ASP A 154 2.06 -5.95 25.89
CA ASP A 154 1.37 -7.03 26.60
C ASP A 154 -0.02 -6.57 27.13
N ALA A 155 -0.21 -5.27 27.35
CA ALA A 155 -1.51 -4.69 27.72
C ALA A 155 -2.56 -4.77 26.58
N LEU A 156 -2.16 -5.14 25.37
CA LEU A 156 -3.08 -5.39 24.26
C LEU A 156 -3.72 -6.78 24.30
N GLU A 157 -3.25 -7.71 25.14
CA GLU A 157 -3.85 -9.05 25.24
C GLU A 157 -5.36 -8.95 25.56
N GLY A 158 -6.18 -9.58 24.72
CA GLY A 158 -7.63 -9.55 24.81
C GLY A 158 -8.32 -8.26 24.35
N LYS A 159 -7.55 -7.22 24.02
CA LYS A 159 -8.06 -5.96 23.46
C LYS A 159 -8.23 -6.04 21.94
N THR A 160 -8.92 -5.06 21.38
CA THR A 160 -9.11 -4.89 19.94
C THR A 160 -8.11 -3.87 19.40
N LEU A 161 -7.18 -4.35 18.58
CA LEU A 161 -6.19 -3.51 17.88
C LEU A 161 -6.60 -3.33 16.42
N ILE A 162 -6.73 -2.07 16.01
CA ILE A 162 -7.00 -1.70 14.62
C ILE A 162 -5.69 -1.74 13.82
N VAL A 163 -5.71 -2.38 12.66
CA VAL A 163 -4.58 -2.45 11.72
C VAL A 163 -5.06 -2.35 10.27
N GLY A 164 -4.17 -1.90 9.37
CA GLY A 164 -4.40 -1.98 7.93
C GLY A 164 -4.09 -3.39 7.41
N LYS A 165 -4.90 -3.92 6.48
CA LYS A 165 -4.62 -5.19 5.79
C LYS A 165 -3.37 -5.07 4.90
N GLY A 166 -2.52 -6.10 4.91
CA GLY A 166 -1.28 -6.13 4.13
C GLY A 166 -0.16 -5.24 4.68
N THR A 167 -0.30 -4.75 5.94
CA THR A 167 0.73 -3.99 6.64
C THR A 167 1.66 -4.89 7.45
N THR A 168 2.83 -4.37 7.80
CA THR A 168 3.77 -5.03 8.73
C THR A 168 3.18 -5.14 10.13
N ALA A 169 2.34 -4.18 10.54
CA ALA A 169 1.63 -4.26 11.83
C ALA A 169 0.70 -5.48 11.87
N GLU A 170 -0.11 -5.72 10.82
CA GLU A 170 -0.97 -6.91 10.78
C GLU A 170 -0.15 -8.18 10.97
N THR A 171 0.89 -8.39 10.13
CA THR A 171 1.69 -9.62 10.18
C THR A 171 2.48 -9.77 11.49
N TYR A 172 2.96 -8.67 12.07
CA TYR A 172 3.68 -8.66 13.33
C TYR A 172 2.79 -9.13 14.48
N PHE A 173 1.60 -8.56 14.62
CA PHE A 173 0.67 -8.93 15.70
C PHE A 173 0.09 -10.33 15.51
N GLU A 174 -0.22 -10.77 14.30
CA GLU A 174 -0.65 -12.16 14.05
C GLU A 174 0.41 -13.18 14.48
N LYS A 175 1.68 -12.86 14.25
CA LYS A 175 2.79 -13.78 14.54
C LYS A 175 3.20 -13.77 16.00
N HIS A 176 3.31 -12.59 16.61
CA HIS A 176 3.93 -12.42 17.93
C HIS A 176 2.91 -12.27 19.07
N TYR A 177 1.71 -11.77 18.75
CA TYR A 177 0.66 -11.47 19.75
C TYR A 177 -0.71 -12.04 19.35
N PRO A 178 -0.82 -13.38 19.16
CA PRO A 178 -2.03 -14.03 18.63
C PRO A 178 -3.27 -13.92 19.55
N LYS A 179 -3.11 -13.41 20.77
CA LYS A 179 -4.20 -13.14 21.69
C LYS A 179 -4.78 -11.72 21.57
N VAL A 180 -4.20 -10.88 20.73
CA VAL A 180 -4.73 -9.57 20.39
C VAL A 180 -5.81 -9.73 19.33
N ASN A 181 -6.97 -9.12 19.52
CA ASN A 181 -8.05 -9.18 18.53
C ASN A 181 -7.80 -8.13 17.44
N LEU A 182 -7.47 -8.55 16.22
CA LEU A 182 -7.21 -7.62 15.12
C LEU A 182 -8.50 -7.24 14.41
N LEU A 183 -8.77 -5.93 14.36
CA LEU A 183 -9.81 -5.33 13.53
C LEU A 183 -9.15 -4.68 12.32
N LYS A 184 -9.37 -5.27 11.13
CA LYS A 184 -8.60 -5.00 9.92
C LYS A 184 -9.37 -4.18 8.91
N PHE A 185 -8.74 -3.14 8.37
CA PHE A 185 -9.31 -2.25 7.34
C PHE A 185 -8.47 -2.24 6.07
N ASP A 186 -9.11 -1.97 4.93
CA ASP A 186 -8.42 -1.81 3.66
C ASP A 186 -7.82 -0.40 3.51
N GLN A 187 -8.52 0.62 4.03
CA GLN A 187 -8.12 2.02 3.92
C GLN A 187 -7.70 2.59 5.28
N TYR A 188 -6.68 3.47 5.29
CA TYR A 188 -6.22 4.13 6.50
C TYR A 188 -7.27 5.08 7.06
N SER A 189 -7.98 5.81 6.21
CA SER A 189 -9.11 6.68 6.62
C SER A 189 -10.19 5.92 7.39
N GLU A 190 -10.53 4.71 6.97
CA GLU A 190 -11.49 3.85 7.69
C GLU A 190 -10.95 3.34 9.02
N ALA A 191 -9.65 2.95 9.05
CA ALA A 191 -8.98 2.50 10.27
C ALA A 191 -8.95 3.60 11.33
N TYR A 192 -8.56 4.81 10.97
CA TYR A 192 -8.56 5.94 11.90
C TYR A 192 -9.95 6.37 12.33
N GLN A 193 -10.93 6.36 11.41
CA GLN A 193 -12.32 6.62 11.79
C GLN A 193 -12.84 5.58 12.78
N ALA A 194 -12.48 4.31 12.60
CA ALA A 194 -12.86 3.25 13.53
C ALA A 194 -12.27 3.46 14.95
N LEU A 195 -11.03 3.99 15.05
CA LEU A 195 -10.45 4.36 16.34
C LEU A 195 -11.20 5.53 16.98
N LEU A 196 -11.53 6.57 16.22
CA LEU A 196 -12.33 7.71 16.69
C LEU A 196 -13.73 7.30 17.16
N ASP A 197 -14.33 6.32 16.49
CA ASP A 197 -15.65 5.75 16.84
C ASP A 197 -15.59 4.79 18.04
N GLY A 198 -14.40 4.52 18.60
CA GLY A 198 -14.21 3.61 19.73
C GLY A 198 -14.45 2.13 19.38
N ARG A 199 -14.27 1.74 18.11
CA ARG A 199 -14.42 0.36 17.62
C ARG A 199 -13.21 -0.52 17.94
N GLY A 200 -12.10 0.07 18.36
CA GLY A 200 -10.89 -0.59 18.85
C GLY A 200 -10.28 0.18 20.00
N ASP A 201 -9.50 -0.50 20.82
CA ASP A 201 -8.80 0.07 21.97
C ASP A 201 -7.56 0.87 21.56
N ALA A 202 -6.95 0.51 20.44
CA ALA A 202 -5.76 1.13 19.87
C ALA A 202 -5.67 0.90 18.36
N LEU A 203 -4.73 1.62 17.72
CA LEU A 203 -4.35 1.40 16.31
C LEU A 203 -2.83 1.25 16.21
N SER A 204 -2.38 0.31 15.39
CA SER A 204 -0.96 0.12 15.08
C SER A 204 -0.71 0.23 13.57
N THR A 205 0.30 1.00 13.26
CA THR A 205 0.93 1.12 11.94
C THR A 205 2.37 1.62 12.15
N ASP A 206 3.00 2.20 11.13
CA ASP A 206 4.33 2.78 11.26
C ASP A 206 4.36 3.88 12.34
N ASN A 207 5.40 3.90 13.16
CA ASN A 207 5.56 4.85 14.27
C ASN A 207 5.50 6.31 13.80
N THR A 208 6.03 6.59 12.64
CA THR A 208 5.99 7.90 12.00
C THR A 208 4.56 8.35 11.68
N GLU A 209 3.70 7.43 11.25
CA GLU A 209 2.32 7.72 10.93
C GLU A 209 1.45 7.91 12.18
N VAL A 210 1.55 6.99 13.17
CA VAL A 210 0.76 7.15 14.40
C VAL A 210 1.15 8.43 15.15
N LEU A 211 2.43 8.85 15.08
CA LEU A 211 2.88 10.12 15.63
C LEU A 211 2.20 11.31 14.91
N ALA A 212 2.27 11.35 13.59
CA ALA A 212 1.63 12.40 12.80
C ALA A 212 0.13 12.51 13.11
N TRP A 213 -0.55 11.37 13.15
CA TRP A 213 -1.97 11.32 13.43
C TRP A 213 -2.31 11.78 14.85
N ALA A 214 -1.54 11.35 15.87
CA ALA A 214 -1.75 11.76 17.26
C ALA A 214 -1.54 13.27 17.47
N LEU A 215 -0.58 13.88 16.78
CA LEU A 215 -0.36 15.34 16.85
C LEU A 215 -1.53 16.16 16.30
N GLU A 216 -2.26 15.63 15.32
CA GLU A 216 -3.46 16.25 14.76
C GLU A 216 -4.75 15.93 15.53
N ASN A 217 -4.77 14.84 16.37
CA ASN A 217 -5.97 14.34 17.04
C ASN A 217 -5.85 14.40 18.58
N LYS A 218 -6.31 15.52 19.14
CA LYS A 218 -6.30 15.73 20.60
C LYS A 218 -7.07 14.62 21.33
N GLY A 219 -6.50 14.13 22.43
CA GLY A 219 -7.08 13.07 23.24
C GLY A 219 -6.57 11.67 22.86
N TYR A 220 -5.63 11.59 21.94
CA TYR A 220 -4.89 10.38 21.58
C TYR A 220 -3.39 10.60 21.75
N GLU A 221 -2.68 9.55 22.15
CA GLU A 221 -1.23 9.58 22.37
C GLU A 221 -0.60 8.28 21.86
N VAL A 222 0.66 8.41 21.40
CA VAL A 222 1.49 7.25 21.03
C VAL A 222 2.11 6.69 22.29
N GLY A 223 1.55 5.59 22.79
CA GLY A 223 2.07 4.94 23.99
C GLY A 223 3.24 3.99 23.71
N ILE A 224 3.31 3.43 22.48
CA ILE A 224 4.43 2.61 22.02
C ILE A 224 5.02 3.30 20.79
N THR A 225 6.22 3.85 20.93
CA THR A 225 6.88 4.65 19.90
C THR A 225 7.80 3.84 18.98
N SER A 226 8.17 2.62 19.39
CA SER A 226 8.97 1.68 18.61
C SER A 226 8.67 0.26 19.06
N LEU A 227 8.22 -0.59 18.15
CA LEU A 227 7.92 -1.99 18.40
C LEU A 227 8.50 -2.85 17.26
N GLY A 228 9.17 -3.93 17.63
CA GLY A 228 9.93 -4.75 16.69
C GLY A 228 11.26 -4.13 16.29
N ASP A 229 11.81 -4.61 15.19
CA ASP A 229 13.06 -4.09 14.63
C ASP A 229 12.82 -2.76 13.88
N THR A 230 13.88 -2.01 13.66
CA THR A 230 13.84 -0.88 12.75
C THR A 230 13.95 -1.39 11.32
N ASP A 231 12.93 -1.12 10.54
CA ASP A 231 12.82 -1.45 9.12
C ASP A 231 13.13 -0.24 8.25
N THR A 232 13.17 -0.44 6.94
CA THR A 232 13.33 0.63 5.96
C THR A 232 12.16 0.68 4.98
N ILE A 233 11.90 1.89 4.48
CA ILE A 233 10.97 2.16 3.39
C ILE A 233 11.77 2.36 2.11
N ALA A 234 11.36 1.69 1.04
CA ALA A 234 12.00 1.80 -0.26
C ALA A 234 10.99 1.80 -1.42
N PRO A 235 11.33 2.42 -2.56
CA PRO A 235 10.58 2.23 -3.79
C PRO A 235 10.62 0.77 -4.23
N ALA A 236 9.57 0.29 -4.87
CA ALA A 236 9.56 -1.05 -5.42
C ALA A 236 9.11 -1.07 -6.88
N VAL A 237 9.67 -2.01 -7.63
CA VAL A 237 9.34 -2.27 -9.03
C VAL A 237 8.90 -3.73 -9.22
N GLN A 238 8.29 -4.05 -10.36
CA GLN A 238 8.00 -5.44 -10.70
C GLN A 238 9.29 -6.24 -10.72
N LYS A 239 9.27 -7.44 -10.14
CA LYS A 239 10.42 -8.33 -10.06
C LYS A 239 11.05 -8.58 -11.44
N GLY A 240 12.36 -8.38 -11.54
CA GLY A 240 13.13 -8.53 -12.78
C GLY A 240 13.10 -7.30 -13.71
N ASN A 241 12.51 -6.17 -13.31
CA ASN A 241 12.60 -4.90 -14.05
C ASN A 241 13.89 -4.16 -13.67
N THR A 242 15.05 -4.76 -13.99
CA THR A 242 16.38 -4.32 -13.56
C THR A 242 16.74 -2.93 -14.09
N GLU A 243 16.41 -2.61 -15.34
CA GLU A 243 16.72 -1.30 -15.92
C GLU A 243 16.07 -0.14 -15.16
N LEU A 244 14.81 -0.31 -14.75
CA LEU A 244 14.11 0.70 -13.96
C LEU A 244 14.64 0.74 -12.52
N LEU A 245 14.93 -0.42 -11.94
CA LEU A 245 15.49 -0.55 -10.60
C LEU A 245 16.85 0.15 -10.51
N ASP A 246 17.75 -0.14 -11.45
CA ASP A 246 19.12 0.43 -11.50
C ASP A 246 19.02 1.96 -11.65
N TRP A 247 18.13 2.45 -12.53
CA TRP A 247 17.92 3.87 -12.69
C TRP A 247 17.43 4.54 -11.39
N ILE A 248 16.47 3.91 -10.68
CA ILE A 248 15.99 4.45 -9.38
C ILE A 248 17.11 4.47 -8.35
N ASN A 249 17.93 3.43 -8.29
CA ASN A 249 19.05 3.35 -7.35
C ASN A 249 20.10 4.43 -7.63
N ASP A 250 20.44 4.67 -8.89
CA ASP A 250 21.38 5.73 -9.27
C ASP A 250 20.79 7.11 -8.97
N GLU A 251 19.48 7.28 -9.16
CA GLU A 251 18.78 8.50 -8.83
C GLU A 251 18.78 8.76 -7.32
N ILE A 252 18.49 7.76 -6.48
CA ILE A 252 18.51 7.90 -5.01
C ILE A 252 19.90 8.32 -4.52
N LYS A 253 20.97 7.76 -5.09
CA LYS A 253 22.34 8.17 -4.75
C LYS A 253 22.60 9.63 -5.14
N SER A 254 22.24 10.01 -6.36
CA SER A 254 22.39 11.39 -6.84
C SER A 254 21.60 12.40 -6.01
N LEU A 255 20.38 12.02 -5.61
CA LEU A 255 19.51 12.83 -4.75
C LEU A 255 20.07 12.96 -3.33
N GLY A 256 20.72 11.92 -2.81
CA GLY A 256 21.42 11.98 -1.53
C GLY A 256 22.57 12.99 -1.54
N ASP A 257 23.33 13.07 -2.65
CA ASP A 257 24.39 14.09 -2.81
C ASP A 257 23.82 15.53 -2.77
N GLU A 258 22.53 15.70 -3.12
CA GLU A 258 21.81 16.96 -3.05
C GLU A 258 21.13 17.21 -1.68
N ASN A 259 21.17 16.24 -0.76
CA ASN A 259 20.44 16.26 0.51
C ASN A 259 18.91 16.36 0.30
N PHE A 260 18.40 15.69 -0.73
CA PHE A 260 17.04 15.82 -1.20
C PHE A 260 16.01 15.27 -0.21
N PHE A 261 16.28 14.15 0.46
CA PHE A 261 15.32 13.53 1.37
C PHE A 261 15.15 14.33 2.66
N HIS A 262 16.16 15.08 3.10
CA HIS A 262 16.00 16.09 4.14
C HIS A 262 15.19 17.29 3.66
N GLU A 263 15.42 17.76 2.43
CA GLU A 263 14.57 18.81 1.84
C GLU A 263 13.12 18.40 1.73
N ASP A 264 12.86 17.15 1.32
CA ASP A 264 11.51 16.56 1.28
C ASP A 264 10.88 16.52 2.68
N TYR A 265 11.63 16.05 3.69
CA TYR A 265 11.21 16.07 5.08
C TYR A 265 10.81 17.48 5.53
N ASP A 266 11.64 18.46 5.29
CA ASP A 266 11.38 19.84 5.69
C ASP A 266 10.11 20.41 5.05
N LYS A 267 9.82 20.02 3.83
CA LYS A 267 8.63 20.49 3.09
C LYS A 267 7.35 19.74 3.42
N THR A 268 7.43 18.47 3.75
CA THR A 268 6.27 17.59 3.85
C THR A 268 5.99 17.07 5.26
N LEU A 269 7.03 16.70 6.01
CA LEU A 269 6.92 16.06 7.32
C LEU A 269 7.14 17.05 8.48
N ALA A 270 8.13 17.93 8.40
CA ALA A 270 8.42 18.90 9.45
C ALA A 270 7.23 19.80 9.83
N PRO A 271 6.37 20.25 8.89
CA PRO A 271 5.17 21.04 9.25
C PRO A 271 4.16 20.26 10.11
N VAL A 272 4.19 18.92 10.05
CA VAL A 272 3.30 18.04 10.83
C VAL A 272 3.95 17.67 12.16
N TYR A 273 5.22 17.30 12.15
CA TYR A 273 5.91 16.81 13.36
C TYR A 273 6.38 17.93 14.30
N GLY A 274 6.71 19.12 13.77
CA GLY A 274 7.36 20.14 14.57
C GLY A 274 8.61 19.58 15.25
N ASP A 275 8.70 19.75 16.58
CA ASP A 275 9.81 19.25 17.40
C ASP A 275 9.68 17.76 17.81
N ALA A 276 8.59 17.09 17.46
CA ALA A 276 8.31 15.71 17.90
C ALA A 276 9.12 14.65 17.16
N ALA A 277 9.65 14.95 15.97
CA ALA A 277 10.57 14.10 15.22
C ALA A 277 11.58 14.96 14.45
N LYS A 278 12.74 14.38 14.15
CA LYS A 278 13.81 15.04 13.39
C LYS A 278 14.11 14.27 12.12
N ALA A 279 14.57 14.99 11.09
CA ALA A 279 14.94 14.38 9.83
C ALA A 279 16.01 13.29 10.00
N ASP A 280 17.08 13.57 10.75
CA ASP A 280 18.21 12.64 11.00
C ASP A 280 17.76 11.30 11.61
N ASP A 281 16.65 11.27 12.35
CA ASP A 281 16.13 10.04 12.96
C ASP A 281 15.37 9.15 11.95
N LEU A 282 14.86 9.73 10.87
CA LEU A 282 13.94 9.09 9.95
C LEU A 282 14.47 8.94 8.53
N VAL A 283 15.17 9.97 8.04
CA VAL A 283 15.63 10.05 6.65
C VAL A 283 16.81 9.13 6.39
N VAL A 284 16.87 8.57 5.21
CA VAL A 284 18.02 7.83 4.67
C VAL A 284 18.44 8.52 3.38
N GLU A 285 19.60 9.17 3.39
CA GLU A 285 20.20 9.74 2.20
C GLU A 285 21.04 8.70 1.46
N SER A 286 21.08 8.78 0.13
CA SER A 286 21.87 7.89 -0.75
C SER A 286 21.55 6.39 -0.60
N GLY A 287 20.54 6.03 0.17
CA GLY A 287 20.22 4.63 0.47
C GLY A 287 21.12 3.97 1.49
N GLU A 288 21.96 4.72 2.19
CA GLU A 288 22.87 4.20 3.21
C GLU A 288 22.16 4.18 4.58
N VAL A 289 22.08 2.99 5.18
CA VAL A 289 21.51 2.77 6.51
C VAL A 289 22.65 2.47 7.45
N ASP A 290 22.89 3.38 8.41
CA ASP A 290 23.89 3.22 9.47
C ASP A 290 23.49 2.17 10.52
#